data_cafb680bc816a41286bdc604b578b354
#
_entry.id   cafb680bc816a41286bdc604b578b354
#
_cell.length_a   1.000
_cell.length_b   1.000
_cell.length_c   1.000
_cell.angle_alpha   90.00
_cell.angle_beta   90.00
_cell.angle_gamma   90.00
#
_symmetry.space_group_name_H-M   'P 1'
#
loop_
_entity.id
_entity.type
_entity.pdbx_description
1 polymer ?
#
loop_
_entity_poly.entity_id
_entity_poly.type
_entity_poly.pdbx_seq_one_letter_code
_entity_poly.pdbx_strand_id
1 'polypeptide(L)'
;MRIHRCRRWPRPLGRLLLLCLLAVVVPACSATAGPADVRLRDAATRGDAEAVRVALEDGADLESRDGQGRTALLLATHGNNVDAARELIEAGADVNAKDAMQDSAYLYAGARGLDDILALTLAHGADLRSTNRYGGTALIPAAERGHVASVRTLLRAGVAVDHVNRLHWTALLEAILLGDGGPRHVQIVQLLLDAGANPELADGDGVTPLAHARQRGYTQMESLLRRAGASR
;
A
#
# COMPACT_ATOMS: atom_id res chain seq x y z
N MET A 1 16.33 78.82 50.46
CA MET A 1 16.33 78.24 51.84
C MET A 1 15.76 76.83 51.77
N ARG A 2 16.44 75.87 52.32
CA ARG A 2 16.22 74.36 52.34
C ARG A 2 16.79 73.59 51.22
N ILE A 3 17.92 72.97 51.52
CA ILE A 3 18.71 71.95 50.87
C ILE A 3 18.01 70.66 51.06
N HIS A 4 17.77 69.88 50.00
CA HIS A 4 17.46 68.45 50.07
C HIS A 4 18.51 67.61 49.36
N ARG A 5 19.18 66.82 50.20
CA ARG A 5 20.26 65.87 49.86
C ARG A 5 19.79 64.77 48.91
N CYS A 6 20.50 64.57 47.81
CA CYS A 6 20.43 63.40 47.02
C CYS A 6 21.05 62.19 47.75
N ARG A 7 20.23 61.17 48.05
CA ARG A 7 20.70 59.86 48.47
C ARG A 7 21.06 59.04 47.24
N ARG A 8 22.31 58.65 47.12
CA ARG A 8 22.78 57.64 46.16
C ARG A 8 22.38 56.29 46.70
N TRP A 9 21.67 55.48 45.86
CA TRP A 9 21.45 54.08 46.06
C TRP A 9 22.50 53.29 45.30
N PRO A 10 23.05 52.17 45.87
CA PRO A 10 24.01 51.32 45.18
C PRO A 10 23.33 50.42 44.16
N ARG A 11 23.95 50.31 42.99
CA ARG A 11 23.57 49.38 41.95
C ARG A 11 23.89 47.93 42.36
N PRO A 12 23.00 46.94 42.26
CA PRO A 12 23.38 45.55 42.42
C PRO A 12 24.09 45.08 41.15
N LEU A 13 25.26 44.47 41.34
CA LEU A 13 26.00 43.71 40.34
C LEU A 13 25.13 42.50 39.89
N GLY A 14 24.62 42.58 38.67
CA GLY A 14 23.98 41.47 38.04
C GLY A 14 24.99 40.38 37.71
N ARG A 15 24.88 39.23 38.36
CA ARG A 15 25.58 38.01 37.97
C ARG A 15 24.96 37.52 36.65
N LEU A 16 25.75 37.63 35.59
CA LEU A 16 25.46 36.99 34.27
C LEU A 16 25.60 35.49 34.46
N LEU A 17 24.50 34.76 34.60
CA LEU A 17 24.45 33.30 34.51
C LEU A 17 24.55 32.94 33.02
N LEU A 18 25.74 32.53 32.60
CA LEU A 18 25.98 31.96 31.30
C LEU A 18 25.37 30.53 31.29
N LEU A 19 24.14 30.38 30.79
CA LEU A 19 23.53 29.09 30.52
C LEU A 19 24.23 28.51 29.26
N CYS A 20 25.23 27.65 29.47
CA CYS A 20 25.72 26.78 28.41
C CYS A 20 24.64 25.77 28.03
N LEU A 21 23.87 26.04 26.97
CA LEU A 21 23.08 25.05 26.29
C LEU A 21 24.05 24.03 25.64
N LEU A 22 24.29 22.93 26.35
CA LEU A 22 24.86 21.75 25.71
C LEU A 22 23.83 21.21 24.71
N ALA A 23 24.00 21.57 23.43
CA ALA A 23 23.33 20.91 22.35
C ALA A 23 23.87 19.44 22.29
N VAL A 24 23.09 18.52 22.86
CA VAL A 24 23.34 17.09 22.64
C VAL A 24 23.04 16.84 21.15
N VAL A 25 24.08 16.87 20.35
CA VAL A 25 24.03 16.35 18.98
C VAL A 25 23.88 14.83 19.13
N VAL A 26 22.63 14.36 19.09
CA VAL A 26 22.36 12.92 18.91
C VAL A 26 22.79 12.61 17.48
N PRO A 27 23.86 11.82 17.25
CA PRO A 27 24.16 11.38 15.90
C PRO A 27 22.94 10.61 15.41
N ALA A 28 22.39 11.01 14.25
CA ALA A 28 21.46 10.17 13.52
C ALA A 28 22.23 8.88 13.15
N CYS A 29 22.09 7.88 14.01
CA CYS A 29 22.59 6.55 13.74
C CYS A 29 21.80 6.08 12.51
N SER A 30 22.40 6.07 11.34
CA SER A 30 21.99 5.19 10.25
C SER A 30 22.18 3.79 10.80
N ALA A 31 21.13 3.21 11.37
CA ALA A 31 21.18 1.88 11.91
C ALA A 31 21.48 0.93 10.74
N THR A 32 22.72 0.44 10.67
CA THR A 32 23.02 -0.72 9.84
C THR A 32 22.18 -1.86 10.38
N ALA A 33 21.44 -2.54 9.49
CA ALA A 33 20.58 -3.65 9.88
C ALA A 33 21.37 -4.64 10.77
N GLY A 34 20.82 -4.94 11.94
CA GLY A 34 21.45 -5.87 12.88
C GLY A 34 21.47 -7.30 12.32
N PRO A 35 22.32 -8.19 12.86
CA PRO A 35 22.32 -9.60 12.45
C PRO A 35 20.95 -10.28 12.59
N ALA A 36 20.13 -9.88 13.57
CA ALA A 36 18.79 -10.41 13.76
C ALA A 36 17.85 -9.96 12.63
N ASP A 37 17.94 -8.70 12.19
CA ASP A 37 17.12 -8.17 11.08
C ASP A 37 17.40 -8.88 9.75
N VAL A 38 18.69 -9.19 9.50
CA VAL A 38 19.08 -9.97 8.31
C VAL A 38 18.47 -11.36 8.38
N ARG A 39 18.57 -12.04 9.54
CA ARG A 39 17.97 -13.37 9.72
C ARG A 39 16.45 -13.34 9.52
N LEU A 40 15.77 -12.30 10.03
CA LEU A 40 14.32 -12.13 9.88
C LEU A 40 13.93 -12.06 8.40
N ARG A 41 14.60 -11.19 7.62
CA ARG A 41 14.31 -11.05 6.20
C ARG A 41 14.64 -12.31 5.39
N ASP A 42 15.73 -13.00 5.73
CA ASP A 42 16.11 -14.25 5.10
C ASP A 42 15.11 -15.37 5.41
N ALA A 43 14.64 -15.48 6.66
CA ALA A 43 13.61 -16.42 7.07
C ALA A 43 12.29 -16.16 6.34
N ALA A 44 11.85 -14.89 6.29
CA ALA A 44 10.66 -14.46 5.56
C ALA A 44 10.75 -14.79 4.06
N THR A 45 11.91 -14.57 3.44
CA THR A 45 12.16 -14.88 2.03
C THR A 45 12.08 -16.39 1.74
N ARG A 46 12.55 -17.22 2.66
CA ARG A 46 12.47 -18.70 2.53
C ARG A 46 11.11 -19.29 2.93
N GLY A 47 10.24 -18.50 3.58
CA GLY A 47 8.96 -18.96 4.09
C GLY A 47 9.09 -19.78 5.38
N ASP A 48 10.19 -19.65 6.10
CA ASP A 48 10.46 -20.34 7.35
C ASP A 48 9.81 -19.59 8.53
N ALA A 49 8.56 -19.91 8.82
CA ALA A 49 7.78 -19.27 9.87
C ALA A 49 8.39 -19.43 11.27
N GLU A 50 8.98 -20.61 11.55
CA GLU A 50 9.65 -20.83 12.83
C GLU A 50 10.90 -19.95 12.97
N ALA A 51 11.72 -19.86 11.92
CA ALA A 51 12.89 -18.98 11.93
C ALA A 51 12.49 -17.48 11.99
N VAL A 52 11.33 -17.10 11.43
CA VAL A 52 10.74 -15.76 11.61
C VAL A 52 10.47 -15.50 13.09
N ARG A 53 9.78 -16.40 13.77
CA ARG A 53 9.46 -16.29 15.19
C ARG A 53 10.72 -16.17 16.06
N VAL A 54 11.71 -17.05 15.82
CA VAL A 54 13.00 -17.02 16.55
C VAL A 54 13.73 -15.68 16.33
N ALA A 55 13.76 -15.16 15.09
CA ALA A 55 14.42 -13.90 14.82
C ALA A 55 13.73 -12.71 15.53
N LEU A 56 12.39 -12.74 15.64
CA LEU A 56 11.63 -11.74 16.40
C LEU A 56 11.89 -11.84 17.92
N GLU A 57 11.96 -13.05 18.47
CA GLU A 57 12.33 -13.30 19.87
C GLU A 57 13.77 -12.80 20.18
N ASP A 58 14.67 -12.89 19.21
CA ASP A 58 16.04 -12.36 19.27
C ASP A 58 16.12 -10.83 19.12
N GLY A 59 14.96 -10.14 19.03
CA GLY A 59 14.87 -8.70 18.98
C GLY A 59 15.10 -8.09 17.59
N ALA A 60 14.83 -8.84 16.51
CA ALA A 60 14.85 -8.26 15.16
C ALA A 60 13.86 -7.11 15.04
N ASP A 61 14.27 -6.05 14.36
CA ASP A 61 13.37 -4.95 13.98
C ASP A 61 12.41 -5.41 12.88
N LEU A 62 11.12 -5.49 13.23
CA LEU A 62 10.03 -5.95 12.38
C LEU A 62 9.91 -5.11 11.08
N GLU A 63 10.21 -3.82 11.17
CA GLU A 63 10.15 -2.88 10.05
C GLU A 63 11.51 -2.63 9.39
N SER A 64 12.54 -3.42 9.75
CA SER A 64 13.84 -3.33 9.11
C SER A 64 13.73 -3.56 7.61
N ARG A 65 14.50 -2.77 6.82
CA ARG A 65 14.40 -2.76 5.38
C ARG A 65 15.67 -3.26 4.71
N ASP A 66 15.51 -3.93 3.58
CA ASP A 66 16.64 -4.25 2.71
C ASP A 66 17.07 -3.06 1.82
N GLY A 67 18.06 -3.27 0.96
CA GLY A 67 18.56 -2.26 0.03
C GLY A 67 17.53 -1.76 -1.00
N GLN A 68 16.36 -2.42 -1.12
CA GLN A 68 15.24 -2.04 -1.98
C GLN A 68 14.07 -1.45 -1.17
N GLY A 69 14.25 -1.27 0.13
CA GLY A 69 13.24 -0.73 1.04
C GLY A 69 12.17 -1.75 1.44
N ARG A 70 12.36 -3.05 1.14
CA ARG A 70 11.38 -4.09 1.44
C ARG A 70 11.50 -4.52 2.90
N THR A 71 10.36 -4.67 3.57
CA THR A 71 10.25 -5.28 4.89
C THR A 71 10.24 -6.81 4.80
N ALA A 72 10.44 -7.50 5.92
CA ALA A 72 10.30 -8.95 5.99
C ALA A 72 8.92 -9.42 5.50
N LEU A 73 7.85 -8.69 5.86
CA LEU A 73 6.48 -9.01 5.41
C LEU A 73 6.34 -8.91 3.88
N LEU A 74 6.90 -7.87 3.25
CA LEU A 74 6.83 -7.75 1.80
C LEU A 74 7.65 -8.86 1.11
N LEU A 75 8.80 -9.27 1.68
CA LEU A 75 9.59 -10.39 1.18
C LEU A 75 8.83 -11.72 1.26
N ALA A 76 8.18 -12.01 2.40
CA ALA A 76 7.30 -13.17 2.55
C ALA A 76 6.17 -13.15 1.52
N THR A 77 5.58 -11.97 1.29
CA THR A 77 4.51 -11.78 0.30
C THR A 77 5.01 -12.04 -1.12
N HIS A 78 6.21 -11.59 -1.49
CA HIS A 78 6.80 -11.86 -2.81
C HIS A 78 6.96 -13.36 -3.08
N GLY A 79 7.29 -14.14 -2.03
CA GLY A 79 7.41 -15.61 -2.11
C GLY A 79 6.08 -16.36 -2.01
N ASN A 80 4.96 -15.67 -1.77
CA ASN A 80 3.68 -16.26 -1.38
C ASN A 80 3.80 -17.17 -0.13
N ASN A 81 4.67 -16.79 0.80
CA ASN A 81 4.97 -17.52 2.02
C ASN A 81 3.93 -17.19 3.11
N VAL A 82 2.76 -17.82 3.02
CA VAL A 82 1.57 -17.49 3.82
C VAL A 82 1.83 -17.58 5.33
N ASP A 83 2.49 -18.66 5.79
CA ASP A 83 2.72 -18.87 7.21
C ASP A 83 3.73 -17.86 7.77
N ALA A 84 4.82 -17.58 7.05
CA ALA A 84 5.77 -16.54 7.44
C ALA A 84 5.13 -15.14 7.44
N ALA A 85 4.27 -14.84 6.45
CA ALA A 85 3.53 -13.58 6.42
C ALA A 85 2.55 -13.47 7.60
N ARG A 86 1.92 -14.57 7.99
CA ARG A 86 1.03 -14.63 9.17
C ARG A 86 1.77 -14.29 10.45
N GLU A 87 2.90 -14.97 10.72
CA GLU A 87 3.73 -14.70 11.91
C GLU A 87 4.13 -13.23 11.98
N LEU A 88 4.56 -12.65 10.85
CA LEU A 88 4.94 -11.23 10.80
C LEU A 88 3.76 -10.30 11.05
N ILE A 89 2.60 -10.57 10.46
CA ILE A 89 1.38 -9.75 10.63
C ILE A 89 0.86 -9.86 12.07
N GLU A 90 0.84 -11.06 12.66
CA GLU A 90 0.43 -11.28 14.03
C GLU A 90 1.40 -10.64 15.04
N ALA A 91 2.68 -10.53 14.69
CA ALA A 91 3.66 -9.74 15.43
C ALA A 91 3.50 -8.21 15.28
N GLY A 92 2.60 -7.75 14.42
CA GLY A 92 2.28 -6.34 14.25
C GLY A 92 2.98 -5.64 13.08
N ALA A 93 3.49 -6.39 12.09
CA ALA A 93 4.09 -5.80 10.89
C ALA A 93 3.09 -4.88 10.15
N ASP A 94 3.57 -3.73 9.69
CA ASP A 94 2.76 -2.79 8.91
C ASP A 94 2.48 -3.33 7.50
N VAL A 95 1.25 -3.79 7.28
CA VAL A 95 0.78 -4.31 5.99
C VAL A 95 0.78 -3.27 4.86
N ASN A 96 0.90 -1.98 5.22
CA ASN A 96 0.92 -0.84 4.31
C ASN A 96 2.34 -0.30 4.04
N ALA A 97 3.36 -0.84 4.71
CA ALA A 97 4.74 -0.41 4.55
C ALA A 97 5.20 -0.59 3.10
N LYS A 98 5.50 0.53 2.42
CA LYS A 98 5.89 0.53 1.01
C LYS A 98 7.39 0.45 0.83
N ASP A 99 7.80 -0.28 -0.20
CA ASP A 99 9.18 -0.32 -0.69
C ASP A 99 9.50 0.83 -1.66
N ALA A 100 10.69 0.80 -2.25
CA ALA A 100 11.13 1.79 -3.25
C ALA A 100 10.28 1.76 -4.54
N MET A 101 9.60 0.64 -4.83
CA MET A 101 8.68 0.49 -5.96
C MET A 101 7.25 0.92 -5.64
N GLN A 102 7.00 1.43 -4.42
CA GLN A 102 5.67 1.77 -3.92
C GLN A 102 4.73 0.57 -3.78
N ASP A 103 5.27 -0.63 -3.64
CA ASP A 103 4.53 -1.84 -3.33
C ASP A 103 4.53 -2.07 -1.82
N SER A 104 3.38 -2.45 -1.26
CA SER A 104 3.22 -2.98 0.11
C SER A 104 2.73 -4.42 0.05
N ALA A 105 2.74 -5.13 1.19
CA ALA A 105 2.20 -6.48 1.25
C ALA A 105 0.75 -6.54 0.75
N TYR A 106 -0.09 -5.58 1.16
CA TYR A 106 -1.47 -5.46 0.70
C TYR A 106 -1.57 -5.24 -0.82
N LEU A 107 -0.87 -4.22 -1.34
CA LEU A 107 -0.94 -3.89 -2.78
C LEU A 107 -0.42 -5.03 -3.63
N TYR A 108 0.71 -5.64 -3.24
CA TYR A 108 1.31 -6.73 -3.98
C TYR A 108 0.45 -7.98 -3.95
N ALA A 109 -0.12 -8.35 -2.79
CA ALA A 109 -1.01 -9.51 -2.67
C ALA A 109 -2.23 -9.38 -3.60
N GLY A 110 -2.90 -8.22 -3.59
CA GLY A 110 -4.03 -7.96 -4.50
C GLY A 110 -3.62 -8.02 -5.98
N ALA A 111 -2.50 -7.38 -6.32
CA ALA A 111 -2.00 -7.35 -7.70
C ALA A 111 -1.56 -8.71 -8.25
N ARG A 112 -1.21 -9.67 -7.38
CA ARG A 112 -0.69 -11.00 -7.76
C ARG A 112 -1.66 -12.14 -7.50
N GLY A 113 -2.85 -11.85 -6.96
CA GLY A 113 -3.83 -12.88 -6.67
C GLY A 113 -3.46 -13.78 -5.49
N LEU A 114 -2.71 -13.26 -4.52
CA LEU A 114 -2.28 -13.99 -3.33
C LEU A 114 -3.39 -13.91 -2.27
N ASP A 115 -4.46 -14.64 -2.50
CA ASP A 115 -5.74 -14.46 -1.80
C ASP A 115 -5.62 -14.65 -0.28
N ASP A 116 -4.80 -15.59 0.20
CA ASP A 116 -4.59 -15.83 1.63
C ASP A 116 -3.88 -14.65 2.31
N ILE A 117 -2.80 -14.15 1.69
CA ILE A 117 -2.07 -12.98 2.20
C ILE A 117 -2.92 -11.71 2.07
N LEU A 118 -3.68 -11.57 0.97
CA LEU A 118 -4.62 -10.46 0.80
C LEU A 118 -5.66 -10.44 1.94
N ALA A 119 -6.22 -11.59 2.28
CA ALA A 119 -7.18 -11.70 3.38
C ALA A 119 -6.54 -11.33 4.73
N LEU A 120 -5.31 -11.79 5.00
CA LEU A 120 -4.55 -11.43 6.20
C LEU A 120 -4.32 -9.91 6.28
N THR A 121 -3.84 -9.29 5.20
CA THR A 121 -3.58 -7.84 5.20
C THR A 121 -4.85 -7.01 5.40
N LEU A 122 -5.97 -7.41 4.78
CA LEU A 122 -7.27 -6.76 4.96
C LEU A 122 -7.77 -6.88 6.41
N ALA A 123 -7.59 -8.03 7.05
CA ALA A 123 -7.97 -8.24 8.45
C ALA A 123 -7.13 -7.40 9.43
N HIS A 124 -5.93 -6.96 9.02
CA HIS A 124 -4.97 -6.23 9.87
C HIS A 124 -4.73 -4.79 9.41
N GLY A 125 -5.76 -4.13 8.90
CA GLY A 125 -5.74 -2.68 8.70
C GLY A 125 -5.11 -2.22 7.39
N ALA A 126 -5.25 -2.99 6.30
CA ALA A 126 -4.86 -2.50 4.98
C ALA A 126 -5.58 -1.20 4.61
N ASP A 127 -4.83 -0.20 4.17
CA ASP A 127 -5.40 1.04 3.64
C ASP A 127 -5.93 0.82 2.22
N LEU A 128 -7.25 0.71 2.11
CA LEU A 128 -7.95 0.48 0.84
C LEU A 128 -7.76 1.62 -0.18
N ARG A 129 -7.31 2.79 0.27
CA ARG A 129 -7.01 3.96 -0.57
C ARG A 129 -5.56 4.00 -1.02
N SER A 130 -4.72 3.13 -0.47
CA SER A 130 -3.31 3.03 -0.85
C SER A 130 -3.18 2.70 -2.33
N THR A 131 -2.19 3.33 -3.00
CA THR A 131 -1.95 3.16 -4.44
C THR A 131 -0.52 2.76 -4.72
N ASN A 132 -0.32 2.01 -5.80
CA ASN A 132 0.98 1.63 -6.34
C ASN A 132 1.64 2.81 -7.08
N ARG A 133 2.83 2.57 -7.68
CA ARG A 133 3.58 3.58 -8.46
C ARG A 133 2.82 4.16 -9.66
N TYR A 134 1.79 3.48 -10.16
CA TYR A 134 0.93 3.96 -11.24
C TYR A 134 -0.32 4.69 -10.74
N GLY A 135 -0.45 4.88 -9.43
CA GLY A 135 -1.62 5.49 -8.81
C GLY A 135 -2.83 4.57 -8.76
N GLY A 136 -2.68 3.28 -9.04
CA GLY A 136 -3.77 2.30 -8.99
C GLY A 136 -3.89 1.67 -7.60
N THR A 137 -5.12 1.51 -7.12
CA THR A 137 -5.43 0.67 -5.94
C THR A 137 -5.17 -0.81 -6.25
N ALA A 138 -5.20 -1.68 -5.24
CA ALA A 138 -5.03 -3.12 -5.42
C ALA A 138 -6.04 -3.75 -6.41
N LEU A 139 -7.23 -3.14 -6.56
CA LEU A 139 -8.30 -3.61 -7.44
C LEU A 139 -7.92 -3.54 -8.93
N ILE A 140 -7.22 -2.49 -9.33
CA ILE A 140 -6.88 -2.25 -10.74
C ILE A 140 -6.00 -3.37 -11.31
N PRO A 141 -4.81 -3.67 -10.78
CA PRO A 141 -3.97 -4.76 -11.30
C PRO A 141 -4.56 -6.15 -11.03
N ALA A 142 -5.43 -6.32 -10.02
CA ALA A 142 -6.14 -7.58 -9.83
C ALA A 142 -7.13 -7.83 -10.99
N ALA A 143 -7.82 -6.78 -11.45
CA ALA A 143 -8.73 -6.83 -12.59
C ALA A 143 -7.99 -7.06 -13.91
N GLU A 144 -6.88 -6.33 -14.14
CA GLU A 144 -5.99 -6.50 -15.29
C GLU A 144 -5.56 -7.97 -15.49
N ARG A 145 -5.14 -8.62 -14.39
CA ARG A 145 -4.53 -9.96 -14.44
C ARG A 145 -5.52 -11.12 -14.31
N GLY A 146 -6.80 -10.84 -14.23
CA GLY A 146 -7.81 -11.87 -14.19
C GLY A 146 -7.92 -12.58 -12.82
N HIS A 147 -7.55 -11.94 -11.70
CA HIS A 147 -7.61 -12.47 -10.35
C HIS A 147 -9.02 -12.34 -9.75
N VAL A 148 -9.95 -13.18 -10.23
CA VAL A 148 -11.38 -13.11 -9.88
C VAL A 148 -11.63 -13.14 -8.37
N ALA A 149 -10.93 -14.00 -7.62
CA ALA A 149 -11.11 -14.14 -6.16
C ALA A 149 -10.65 -12.86 -5.44
N SER A 150 -9.47 -12.33 -5.80
CA SER A 150 -8.95 -11.07 -5.25
C SER A 150 -9.87 -9.89 -5.56
N VAL A 151 -10.37 -9.77 -6.81
CA VAL A 151 -11.35 -8.72 -7.19
C VAL A 151 -12.58 -8.79 -6.30
N ARG A 152 -13.16 -9.98 -6.13
CA ARG A 152 -14.32 -10.18 -5.26
C ARG A 152 -14.04 -9.77 -3.82
N THR A 153 -12.89 -10.15 -3.28
CA THR A 153 -12.46 -9.84 -1.91
C THR A 153 -12.27 -8.33 -1.73
N LEU A 154 -11.58 -7.67 -2.67
CA LEU A 154 -11.35 -6.22 -2.64
C LEU A 154 -12.64 -5.40 -2.74
N LEU A 155 -13.58 -5.81 -3.62
CA LEU A 155 -14.89 -5.17 -3.73
C LEU A 155 -15.72 -5.32 -2.44
N ARG A 156 -15.71 -6.51 -1.82
CA ARG A 156 -16.35 -6.73 -0.52
C ARG A 156 -15.75 -5.91 0.61
N ALA A 157 -14.45 -5.69 0.56
CA ALA A 157 -13.74 -4.83 1.53
C ALA A 157 -14.07 -3.34 1.34
N GLY A 158 -14.66 -2.93 0.21
CA GLY A 158 -15.05 -1.55 -0.06
C GLY A 158 -14.00 -0.71 -0.77
N VAL A 159 -13.08 -1.34 -1.50
CA VAL A 159 -12.17 -0.59 -2.38
C VAL A 159 -12.98 0.17 -3.43
N ALA A 160 -12.63 1.45 -3.66
CA ALA A 160 -13.34 2.31 -4.61
C ALA A 160 -13.30 1.72 -6.02
N VAL A 161 -14.48 1.34 -6.54
CA VAL A 161 -14.64 0.64 -7.81
C VAL A 161 -14.23 1.50 -9.01
N ASP A 162 -14.54 2.80 -8.95
CA ASP A 162 -14.25 3.77 -10.01
C ASP A 162 -12.97 4.59 -9.77
N HIS A 163 -12.06 4.07 -8.92
CA HIS A 163 -10.76 4.73 -8.76
C HIS A 163 -10.04 4.82 -10.11
N VAL A 164 -9.54 6.02 -10.44
CA VAL A 164 -8.82 6.29 -11.69
C VAL A 164 -7.32 6.39 -11.40
N ASN A 165 -6.51 5.62 -12.09
CA ASN A 165 -5.06 5.64 -11.98
C ASN A 165 -4.42 6.78 -12.81
N ARG A 166 -3.09 6.88 -12.80
CA ARG A 166 -2.35 7.92 -13.56
C ARG A 166 -2.42 7.77 -15.08
N LEU A 167 -2.87 6.60 -15.57
CA LEU A 167 -3.12 6.34 -16.99
C LEU A 167 -4.55 6.71 -17.40
N HIS A 168 -5.31 7.31 -16.49
CA HIS A 168 -6.75 7.61 -16.65
C HIS A 168 -7.60 6.35 -16.85
N TRP A 169 -7.22 5.23 -16.24
CA TRP A 169 -7.93 3.97 -16.32
C TRP A 169 -8.51 3.54 -14.98
N THR A 170 -9.71 2.97 -15.03
CA THR A 170 -10.37 2.27 -13.92
C THR A 170 -10.08 0.78 -13.98
N ALA A 171 -10.45 0.04 -12.93
CA ALA A 171 -10.39 -1.43 -12.95
C ALA A 171 -11.24 -2.03 -14.09
N LEU A 172 -12.38 -1.40 -14.42
CA LEU A 172 -13.24 -1.81 -15.54
C LEU A 172 -12.52 -1.65 -16.89
N LEU A 173 -11.87 -0.51 -17.09
CA LEU A 173 -11.09 -0.25 -18.30
C LEU A 173 -9.90 -1.21 -18.41
N GLU A 174 -9.14 -1.44 -17.33
CA GLU A 174 -8.00 -2.36 -17.38
C GLU A 174 -8.41 -3.81 -17.65
N ALA A 175 -9.53 -4.29 -17.09
CA ALA A 175 -10.05 -5.60 -17.38
C ALA A 175 -10.43 -5.79 -18.86
N ILE A 176 -10.85 -4.72 -19.54
CA ILE A 176 -11.19 -4.76 -20.98
C ILE A 176 -9.96 -4.53 -21.85
N LEU A 177 -9.13 -3.53 -21.50
CA LEU A 177 -7.99 -3.12 -22.33
C LEU A 177 -6.82 -4.10 -22.28
N LEU A 178 -6.51 -4.64 -21.11
CA LEU A 178 -5.35 -5.48 -20.87
C LEU A 178 -5.74 -6.96 -20.69
N GLY A 179 -7.01 -7.22 -20.45
CA GLY A 179 -7.56 -8.57 -20.39
C GLY A 179 -7.60 -9.26 -21.76
N ASP A 180 -7.74 -10.59 -21.72
CA ASP A 180 -7.80 -11.45 -22.90
C ASP A 180 -9.22 -11.67 -23.47
N GLY A 181 -10.24 -11.02 -22.88
CA GLY A 181 -11.65 -11.22 -23.23
C GLY A 181 -12.22 -12.60 -22.83
N GLY A 182 -11.41 -13.43 -22.18
CA GLY A 182 -11.80 -14.77 -21.75
C GLY A 182 -12.71 -14.78 -20.50
N PRO A 183 -13.15 -15.98 -20.07
CA PRO A 183 -14.17 -16.13 -19.02
C PRO A 183 -13.84 -15.42 -17.69
N ARG A 184 -12.56 -15.40 -17.31
CA ARG A 184 -12.12 -14.71 -16.08
C ARG A 184 -12.34 -13.20 -16.16
N HIS A 185 -11.93 -12.56 -17.26
CA HIS A 185 -12.12 -11.12 -17.44
C HIS A 185 -13.60 -10.75 -17.64
N VAL A 186 -14.38 -11.59 -18.35
CA VAL A 186 -15.85 -11.43 -18.43
C VAL A 186 -16.48 -11.46 -17.04
N GLN A 187 -16.06 -12.40 -16.18
CA GLN A 187 -16.55 -12.48 -14.80
C GLN A 187 -16.13 -11.26 -13.97
N ILE A 188 -14.92 -10.73 -14.16
CA ILE A 188 -14.44 -9.51 -13.49
C ILE A 188 -15.26 -8.31 -13.93
N VAL A 189 -15.51 -8.12 -15.23
CA VAL A 189 -16.38 -7.06 -15.74
C VAL A 189 -17.75 -7.13 -15.08
N GLN A 190 -18.35 -8.34 -15.01
CA GLN A 190 -19.63 -8.52 -14.30
C GLN A 190 -19.54 -8.10 -12.84
N LEU A 191 -18.51 -8.56 -12.09
CA LEU A 191 -18.33 -8.23 -10.67
C LEU A 191 -18.17 -6.72 -10.44
N LEU A 192 -17.40 -6.04 -11.30
CA LEU A 192 -17.21 -4.59 -11.21
C LEU A 192 -18.52 -3.84 -11.46
N LEU A 193 -19.28 -4.24 -12.49
CA LEU A 193 -20.58 -3.64 -12.79
C LEU A 193 -21.61 -3.90 -11.67
N ASP A 194 -21.64 -5.10 -11.12
CA ASP A 194 -22.50 -5.44 -9.98
C ASP A 194 -22.15 -4.65 -8.71
N ALA A 195 -20.89 -4.26 -8.57
CA ALA A 195 -20.40 -3.38 -7.50
C ALA A 195 -20.61 -1.89 -7.78
N GLY A 196 -21.27 -1.53 -8.88
CA GLY A 196 -21.62 -0.15 -9.23
C GLY A 196 -20.56 0.60 -10.03
N ALA A 197 -19.64 -0.12 -10.72
CA ALA A 197 -18.72 0.55 -11.64
C ALA A 197 -19.49 1.34 -12.72
N ASN A 198 -19.07 2.58 -12.97
CA ASN A 198 -19.67 3.42 -13.97
C ASN A 198 -19.27 2.96 -15.40
N PRO A 199 -20.20 2.39 -16.18
CA PRO A 199 -19.88 1.86 -17.51
C PRO A 199 -19.61 2.93 -18.57
N GLU A 200 -19.86 4.20 -18.26
CA GLU A 200 -19.62 5.35 -19.15
C GLU A 200 -18.33 6.11 -18.82
N LEU A 201 -17.59 5.70 -17.77
CA LEU A 201 -16.37 6.38 -17.37
C LEU A 201 -15.25 6.07 -18.39
N ALA A 202 -15.01 7.04 -19.27
CA ALA A 202 -14.05 6.95 -20.37
C ALA A 202 -12.60 7.08 -19.89
N ASP A 203 -11.67 6.61 -20.71
CA ASP A 203 -10.23 6.81 -20.52
C ASP A 203 -9.81 8.27 -20.84
N GLY A 204 -8.48 8.52 -20.80
CA GLY A 204 -7.91 9.85 -21.07
C GLY A 204 -8.15 10.38 -22.50
N ASP A 205 -8.45 9.51 -23.45
CA ASP A 205 -8.76 9.83 -24.84
C ASP A 205 -10.27 9.95 -25.10
N GLY A 206 -11.07 9.80 -24.05
CA GLY A 206 -12.55 9.89 -24.15
C GLY A 206 -13.20 8.62 -24.69
N VAL A 207 -12.47 7.49 -24.73
CA VAL A 207 -13.00 6.21 -25.21
C VAL A 207 -13.64 5.45 -24.07
N THR A 208 -14.91 5.06 -24.24
CA THR A 208 -15.67 4.38 -23.19
C THR A 208 -15.34 2.87 -23.10
N PRO A 209 -15.61 2.22 -21.96
CA PRO A 209 -15.49 0.77 -21.81
C PRO A 209 -16.22 -0.01 -22.90
N LEU A 210 -17.42 0.44 -23.30
CA LEU A 210 -18.20 -0.19 -24.36
C LEU A 210 -17.53 -0.06 -25.72
N ALA A 211 -16.96 1.12 -26.05
CA ALA A 211 -16.23 1.32 -27.29
C ALA A 211 -15.00 0.41 -27.38
N HIS A 212 -14.24 0.28 -26.29
CA HIS A 212 -13.10 -0.63 -26.21
C HIS A 212 -13.51 -2.10 -26.38
N ALA A 213 -14.59 -2.54 -25.70
CA ALA A 213 -15.09 -3.92 -25.83
C ALA A 213 -15.48 -4.23 -27.28
N ARG A 214 -16.12 -3.29 -28.00
CA ARG A 214 -16.47 -3.44 -29.41
C ARG A 214 -15.25 -3.53 -30.32
N GLN A 215 -14.27 -2.64 -30.14
CA GLN A 215 -13.03 -2.62 -30.93
C GLN A 215 -12.28 -3.94 -30.83
N ARG A 216 -12.36 -4.60 -29.67
CA ARG A 216 -11.73 -5.89 -29.39
C ARG A 216 -12.58 -7.11 -29.77
N GLY A 217 -13.83 -6.92 -30.16
CA GLY A 217 -14.76 -7.98 -30.46
C GLY A 217 -15.21 -8.78 -29.22
N TYR A 218 -15.17 -8.18 -28.03
CA TYR A 218 -15.52 -8.84 -26.76
C TYR A 218 -17.05 -8.80 -26.54
N THR A 219 -17.78 -9.58 -27.33
CA THR A 219 -19.26 -9.55 -27.40
C THR A 219 -19.95 -9.83 -26.05
N GLN A 220 -19.37 -10.67 -25.21
CA GLN A 220 -19.93 -10.91 -23.87
C GLN A 220 -19.78 -9.68 -22.97
N MET A 221 -18.62 -9.02 -22.97
CA MET A 221 -18.41 -7.79 -22.21
C MET A 221 -19.27 -6.65 -22.75
N GLU A 222 -19.40 -6.52 -24.08
CA GLU A 222 -20.31 -5.55 -24.70
C GLU A 222 -21.74 -5.74 -24.20
N SER A 223 -22.23 -6.99 -24.17
CA SER A 223 -23.57 -7.31 -23.65
C SER A 223 -23.72 -6.94 -22.18
N LEU A 224 -22.70 -7.20 -21.32
CA LEU A 224 -22.69 -6.81 -19.90
C LEU A 224 -22.79 -5.29 -19.73
N LEU A 225 -21.93 -4.55 -20.44
CA LEU A 225 -21.88 -3.08 -20.38
C LEU A 225 -23.20 -2.45 -20.81
N ARG A 226 -23.81 -2.95 -21.90
CA ARG A 226 -25.14 -2.46 -22.33
C ARG A 226 -26.23 -2.72 -21.29
N ARG A 227 -26.25 -3.90 -20.65
CA ARG A 227 -27.20 -4.18 -19.56
C ARG A 227 -27.00 -3.28 -18.36
N ALA A 228 -25.76 -2.83 -18.11
CA ALA A 228 -25.43 -1.87 -17.06
C ALA A 228 -25.71 -0.40 -17.45
N GLY A 229 -26.26 -0.15 -18.65
CA GLY A 229 -26.66 1.18 -19.09
C GLY A 229 -25.65 1.90 -20.00
N ALA A 230 -24.57 1.23 -20.45
CA ALA A 230 -23.65 1.85 -21.41
C ALA A 230 -24.36 2.12 -22.76
N SER A 231 -24.21 3.35 -23.24
CA SER A 231 -24.90 3.83 -24.46
C SER A 231 -23.93 4.18 -25.60
N ARG A 232 -22.66 4.42 -25.30
CA ARG A 232 -21.64 4.89 -26.26
C ARG A 232 -20.46 3.94 -26.37
#